data_4cc1113c04fd7bd50a16557f047b43b8
#
_entry.id   4cc1113c04fd7bd50a16557f047b43b8
#
_cell.length_a   1.000
_cell.length_b   1.000
_cell.length_c   1.000
_cell.angle_alpha   90.00
_cell.angle_beta   90.00
_cell.angle_gamma   90.00
#
_symmetry.space_group_name_H-M   'P 1'
#
loop_
_entity.id
_entity.type
_entity.pdbx_description
1 polymer ?
#
loop_
_entity_poly.entity_id
_entity_poly.type
_entity_poly.pdbx_seq_one_letter_code
_entity_poly.pdbx_strand_id
1 'polypeptide(L)'
;MRINLKNFYLKLALFSCLVLTFLYYFSNQFAKPPAHNGPITVVIKPATSSSTIANQLAEASVIQHPWQFLIRHYLTWPRRALIAGEYLFNSNQSCLEVLQQIQAGRVVIRKLTIPEGWTVGQVVTSLQQIECLTGEITKIPSEGSLLPETYLYVYGDNRQEILNRMAEAMKQQL
;
A
#
# COMPACT_ATOMS: atom_id res chain seq x y z
N MET A 1 -15.71 50.55 32.25
CA MET A 1 -14.89 49.33 32.47
C MET A 1 -13.70 49.39 31.50
N ARG A 2 -12.54 49.92 31.94
CA ARG A 2 -11.35 50.02 31.08
C ARG A 2 -10.68 48.65 31.04
N ILE A 3 -10.84 47.92 29.95
CA ILE A 3 -10.11 46.68 29.73
C ILE A 3 -8.63 47.07 29.60
N ASN A 4 -7.80 46.54 30.52
CA ASN A 4 -6.39 46.82 30.55
C ASN A 4 -5.73 46.18 29.33
N LEU A 5 -5.57 46.94 28.24
CA LEU A 5 -5.11 46.47 26.91
C LEU A 5 -3.80 45.65 27.03
N LYS A 6 -2.89 46.07 27.94
CA LYS A 6 -1.61 45.34 28.17
C LYS A 6 -1.87 43.91 28.68
N ASN A 7 -2.83 43.69 29.57
CA ASN A 7 -3.16 42.36 30.09
C ASN A 7 -3.89 41.50 29.04
N PHE A 8 -4.63 42.16 28.14
CA PHE A 8 -5.28 41.46 27.03
C PHE A 8 -4.24 40.91 26.03
N TYR A 9 -3.29 41.73 25.59
CA TYR A 9 -2.23 41.31 24.66
C TYR A 9 -1.31 40.26 25.29
N LEU A 10 -1.02 40.37 26.59
CA LEU A 10 -0.22 39.37 27.31
C LEU A 10 -0.93 38.01 27.35
N LYS A 11 -2.23 37.96 27.62
CA LYS A 11 -3.02 36.73 27.61
C LYS A 11 -3.12 36.12 26.20
N LEU A 12 -3.27 36.96 25.16
CA LEU A 12 -3.29 36.52 23.76
C LEU A 12 -1.95 35.95 23.34
N ALA A 13 -0.84 36.56 23.73
CA ALA A 13 0.52 36.07 23.46
C ALA A 13 0.80 34.74 24.17
N LEU A 14 0.39 34.60 25.44
CA LEU A 14 0.50 33.33 26.17
C LEU A 14 -0.33 32.22 25.54
N PHE A 15 -1.57 32.52 25.12
CA PHE A 15 -2.42 31.55 24.44
C PHE A 15 -1.82 31.13 23.08
N SER A 16 -1.32 32.09 22.28
CA SER A 16 -0.63 31.80 21.03
C SER A 16 0.61 30.93 21.23
N CYS A 17 1.43 31.22 22.25
CA CYS A 17 2.59 30.41 22.58
C CYS A 17 2.21 28.99 23.00
N LEU A 18 1.13 28.82 23.77
CA LEU A 18 0.62 27.53 24.21
C LEU A 18 0.07 26.72 23.01
N VAL A 19 -0.63 27.36 22.08
CA VAL A 19 -1.09 26.74 20.84
C VAL A 19 0.08 26.33 19.94
N LEU A 20 1.08 27.16 19.79
CA LEU A 20 2.26 26.84 18.97
C LEU A 20 3.10 25.70 19.58
N THR A 21 3.30 25.70 20.90
CA THR A 21 3.98 24.59 21.58
C THR A 21 3.17 23.30 21.51
N PHE A 22 1.85 23.35 21.63
CA PHE A 22 0.97 22.21 21.44
C PHE A 22 1.06 21.67 19.99
N LEU A 23 0.98 22.55 18.98
CA LEU A 23 1.12 22.18 17.59
C LEU A 23 2.50 21.59 17.28
N TYR A 24 3.57 22.17 17.85
CA TYR A 24 4.93 21.64 17.71
C TYR A 24 5.07 20.25 18.35
N TYR A 25 4.59 20.08 19.57
CA TYR A 25 4.61 18.78 20.27
C TYR A 25 3.78 17.74 19.52
N PHE A 26 2.60 18.15 19.05
CA PHE A 26 1.69 17.30 18.27
C PHE A 26 2.33 16.88 16.94
N SER A 27 2.94 17.81 16.20
CA SER A 27 3.63 17.49 14.93
C SER A 27 4.81 16.53 15.13
N ASN A 28 5.53 16.66 16.24
CA ASN A 28 6.69 15.81 16.55
C ASN A 28 6.28 14.36 16.88
N GLN A 29 5.10 14.18 17.49
CA GLN A 29 4.54 12.83 17.69
C GLN A 29 4.17 12.12 16.39
N PHE A 30 3.81 12.89 15.34
CA PHE A 30 3.52 12.32 14.02
C PHE A 30 4.77 11.94 13.21
N ALA A 31 5.94 12.48 13.58
CA ALA A 31 7.18 12.26 12.85
C ALA A 31 7.94 11.00 13.31
N LYS A 32 7.60 10.45 14.47
CA LYS A 32 8.31 9.27 14.98
C LYS A 32 7.89 8.02 14.22
N PRO A 33 8.83 7.31 13.58
CA PRO A 33 8.55 6.00 13.01
C PRO A 33 8.20 5.01 14.13
N PRO A 34 7.38 4.00 13.88
CA PRO A 34 7.15 2.92 14.82
C PRO A 34 8.45 2.16 15.09
N ALA A 35 8.62 1.70 16.32
CA ALA A 35 9.78 0.89 16.68
C ALA A 35 9.52 -0.58 16.32
N HIS A 36 9.81 -0.98 15.09
CA HIS A 36 9.85 -2.39 14.69
C HIS A 36 11.20 -2.73 14.05
N ASN A 37 11.66 -3.94 14.28
CA ASN A 37 12.91 -4.44 13.75
C ASN A 37 12.65 -5.20 12.43
N GLY A 38 12.99 -4.59 11.29
CA GLY A 38 12.90 -5.20 9.97
C GLY A 38 11.66 -4.83 9.16
N PRO A 39 11.61 -5.25 7.89
CA PRO A 39 10.49 -4.97 7.00
C PRO A 39 9.25 -5.81 7.39
N ILE A 40 8.07 -5.19 7.32
CA ILE A 40 6.78 -5.82 7.59
C ILE A 40 5.94 -5.83 6.32
N THR A 41 5.39 -7.00 5.99
CA THR A 41 4.46 -7.15 4.87
C THR A 41 3.02 -7.09 5.37
N VAL A 42 2.20 -6.24 4.75
CA VAL A 42 0.77 -6.13 5.04
C VAL A 42 -0.04 -6.24 3.75
N VAL A 43 -1.09 -7.06 3.78
CA VAL A 43 -2.02 -7.24 2.65
C VAL A 43 -3.28 -6.43 2.90
N ILE A 44 -3.56 -5.49 2.01
CA ILE A 44 -4.79 -4.69 2.00
C ILE A 44 -5.74 -5.28 0.95
N LYS A 45 -6.86 -5.85 1.40
CA LYS A 45 -7.86 -6.45 0.51
C LYS A 45 -8.68 -5.37 -0.21
N PRO A 46 -9.20 -5.65 -1.41
CA PRO A 46 -10.15 -4.76 -2.09
C PRO A 46 -11.36 -4.45 -1.21
N ALA A 47 -11.94 -3.26 -1.36
CA ALA A 47 -13.11 -2.78 -0.61
C ALA A 47 -12.92 -2.70 0.93
N THR A 48 -11.68 -2.73 1.44
CA THR A 48 -11.40 -2.51 2.87
C THR A 48 -11.55 -1.03 3.22
N SER A 49 -12.26 -0.73 4.32
CA SER A 49 -12.45 0.65 4.78
C SER A 49 -11.14 1.27 5.27
N SER A 50 -10.99 2.61 5.19
CA SER A 50 -9.81 3.33 5.68
C SER A 50 -9.57 3.11 7.18
N SER A 51 -10.62 2.94 7.98
CA SER A 51 -10.50 2.63 9.41
C SER A 51 -9.96 1.22 9.65
N THR A 52 -10.42 0.24 8.87
CA THR A 52 -9.92 -1.13 8.96
C THR A 52 -8.45 -1.20 8.52
N ILE A 53 -8.07 -0.49 7.44
CA ILE A 53 -6.67 -0.39 7.01
C ILE A 53 -5.80 0.21 8.11
N ALA A 54 -6.25 1.31 8.74
CA ALA A 54 -5.51 1.94 9.83
C ALA A 54 -5.30 1.00 11.02
N ASN A 55 -6.32 0.21 11.39
CA ASN A 55 -6.21 -0.78 12.45
C ASN A 55 -5.24 -1.91 12.09
N GLN A 56 -5.34 -2.47 10.87
CA GLN A 56 -4.40 -3.50 10.39
C GLN A 56 -2.94 -3.02 10.40
N LEU A 57 -2.69 -1.78 9.99
CA LEU A 57 -1.36 -1.18 10.03
C LEU A 57 -0.83 -1.01 11.45
N ALA A 58 -1.70 -0.67 12.41
CA ALA A 58 -1.33 -0.53 13.81
C ALA A 58 -1.09 -1.90 14.48
N GLU A 59 -1.95 -2.88 14.23
CA GLU A 59 -1.77 -4.27 14.67
C GLU A 59 -0.46 -4.88 14.16
N ALA A 60 -0.13 -4.59 12.89
CA ALA A 60 1.15 -4.98 12.30
C ALA A 60 2.35 -4.12 12.77
N SER A 61 2.15 -3.17 13.69
CA SER A 61 3.18 -2.26 14.18
C SER A 61 3.84 -1.39 13.09
N VAL A 62 3.18 -1.21 11.94
CA VAL A 62 3.63 -0.31 10.86
C VAL A 62 3.40 1.15 11.22
N ILE A 63 2.34 1.44 11.99
CA ILE A 63 2.04 2.76 12.55
C ILE A 63 1.79 2.65 14.06
N GLN A 64 2.01 3.72 14.80
CA GLN A 64 1.80 3.70 16.25
C GLN A 64 0.31 3.75 16.62
N HIS A 65 -0.46 4.61 15.95
CA HIS A 65 -1.86 4.84 16.28
C HIS A 65 -2.73 4.96 15.01
N PRO A 66 -3.86 4.22 14.91
CA PRO A 66 -4.76 4.27 13.75
C PRO A 66 -5.28 5.67 13.44
N TRP A 67 -5.59 6.49 14.46
CA TRP A 67 -6.12 7.83 14.28
C TRP A 67 -5.16 8.79 13.57
N GLN A 68 -3.82 8.60 13.71
CA GLN A 68 -2.82 9.39 13.00
C GLN A 68 -2.92 9.21 11.49
N PHE A 69 -3.10 7.97 11.05
CA PHE A 69 -3.28 7.62 9.64
C PHE A 69 -4.59 8.21 9.10
N LEU A 70 -5.69 8.08 9.86
CA LEU A 70 -7.00 8.59 9.45
C LEU A 70 -7.01 10.11 9.32
N ILE A 71 -6.45 10.84 10.29
CA ILE A 71 -6.37 12.31 10.22
C ILE A 71 -5.57 12.72 8.98
N ARG A 72 -4.41 12.12 8.72
CA ARG A 72 -3.61 12.42 7.53
C ARG A 72 -4.35 12.10 6.25
N HIS A 73 -5.01 10.95 6.17
CA HIS A 73 -5.80 10.56 5.01
C HIS A 73 -6.93 11.55 4.72
N TYR A 74 -7.65 12.02 5.75
CA TYR A 74 -8.76 12.97 5.58
C TYR A 74 -8.32 14.42 5.35
N LEU A 75 -7.17 14.83 5.88
CA LEU A 75 -6.62 16.17 5.70
C LEU A 75 -5.83 16.32 4.39
N THR A 76 -5.39 15.24 3.77
CA THR A 76 -4.64 15.30 2.50
C THR A 76 -5.58 15.67 1.36
N TRP A 77 -5.34 16.81 0.71
CA TRP A 77 -6.08 17.26 -0.47
C TRP A 77 -5.17 17.18 -1.73
N PRO A 78 -5.63 16.68 -2.89
CA PRO A 78 -6.90 15.97 -3.11
C PRO A 78 -6.90 14.57 -2.46
N ARG A 79 -8.07 14.12 -2.01
CA ARG A 79 -8.22 12.77 -1.43
C ARG A 79 -7.94 11.71 -2.48
N ARG A 80 -6.87 10.95 -2.27
CA ARG A 80 -6.53 9.82 -3.11
C ARG A 80 -7.08 8.53 -2.48
N ALA A 81 -7.55 7.62 -3.34
CA ALA A 81 -7.97 6.31 -2.88
C ALA A 81 -6.81 5.53 -2.27
N LEU A 82 -7.12 4.68 -1.29
CA LEU A 82 -6.19 3.68 -0.78
C LEU A 82 -6.26 2.46 -1.69
N ILE A 83 -5.14 2.11 -2.31
CA ILE A 83 -5.08 1.04 -3.30
C ILE A 83 -4.88 -0.29 -2.58
N ALA A 84 -5.67 -1.30 -2.96
CA ALA A 84 -5.52 -2.67 -2.44
C ALA A 84 -4.24 -3.30 -3.00
N GLY A 85 -3.66 -4.24 -2.24
CA GLY A 85 -2.45 -4.95 -2.63
C GLY A 85 -1.61 -5.37 -1.45
N GLU A 86 -0.48 -5.97 -1.72
CA GLU A 86 0.52 -6.33 -0.72
C GLU A 86 1.60 -5.26 -0.65
N TYR A 87 1.88 -4.77 0.55
CA TYR A 87 2.83 -3.69 0.80
C TYR A 87 3.94 -4.16 1.71
N LEU A 88 5.17 -3.79 1.38
CA LEU A 88 6.35 -3.99 2.23
C LEU A 88 6.72 -2.64 2.86
N PHE A 89 6.62 -2.54 4.18
CA PHE A 89 6.96 -1.35 4.95
C PHE A 89 8.29 -1.55 5.68
N ASN A 90 9.18 -0.56 5.56
CA ASN A 90 10.46 -0.56 6.26
C ASN A 90 10.33 0.05 7.67
N SER A 91 11.22 -0.35 8.59
CA SER A 91 11.20 0.04 10.00
C SER A 91 11.29 1.55 10.29
N ASN A 92 11.75 2.34 9.34
CA ASN A 92 11.98 3.78 9.53
C ASN A 92 10.97 4.66 8.79
N GLN A 93 9.87 4.08 8.28
CA GLN A 93 8.87 4.84 7.56
C GLN A 93 7.95 5.60 8.51
N SER A 94 7.75 6.89 8.23
CA SER A 94 6.76 7.69 8.92
C SER A 94 5.33 7.33 8.47
N CYS A 95 4.34 7.61 9.31
CA CYS A 95 2.92 7.41 8.96
C CYS A 95 2.52 8.11 7.63
N LEU A 96 3.16 9.24 7.29
CA LEU A 96 2.92 9.94 6.03
C LEU A 96 3.47 9.15 4.83
N GLU A 97 4.67 8.62 4.93
CA GLU A 97 5.28 7.78 3.87
C GLU A 97 4.48 6.50 3.64
N VAL A 98 4.00 5.86 4.73
CA VAL A 98 3.09 4.71 4.66
C VAL A 98 1.81 5.07 3.90
N LEU A 99 1.16 6.20 4.24
CA LEU A 99 -0.03 6.67 3.54
C LEU A 99 0.26 6.94 2.05
N GLN A 100 1.35 7.65 1.74
CA GLN A 100 1.75 7.95 0.36
C GLN A 100 2.05 6.69 -0.45
N GLN A 101 2.67 5.68 0.17
CA GLN A 101 2.97 4.40 -0.46
C GLN A 101 1.68 3.68 -0.86
N ILE A 102 0.68 3.63 0.04
CA ILE A 102 -0.62 3.00 -0.23
C ILE A 102 -1.41 3.78 -1.30
N GLN A 103 -1.42 5.11 -1.23
CA GLN A 103 -2.08 5.97 -2.22
C GLN A 103 -1.43 5.93 -3.60
N ALA A 104 -0.13 5.69 -3.67
CA ALA A 104 0.61 5.53 -4.92
C ALA A 104 0.54 4.10 -5.47
N GLY A 105 -0.03 3.13 -4.73
CA GLY A 105 -0.09 1.74 -5.15
C GLY A 105 1.29 1.08 -5.30
N ARG A 106 2.27 1.46 -4.48
CA ARG A 106 3.61 0.86 -4.53
C ARG A 106 3.60 -0.50 -3.85
N VAL A 107 2.95 -1.44 -4.51
CA VAL A 107 2.78 -2.83 -4.05
C VAL A 107 4.03 -3.68 -4.29
N VAL A 108 4.10 -4.82 -3.63
CA VAL A 108 5.12 -5.83 -3.87
C VAL A 108 4.90 -6.46 -5.24
N ILE A 109 5.87 -6.31 -6.14
CA ILE A 109 5.85 -6.91 -7.48
C ILE A 109 6.65 -8.21 -7.42
N ARG A 110 6.04 -9.29 -7.91
CA ARG A 110 6.63 -10.62 -8.01
C ARG A 110 6.90 -10.97 -9.47
N LYS A 111 7.79 -11.94 -9.68
CA LYS A 111 8.20 -12.39 -11.00
C LYS A 111 7.89 -13.88 -11.15
N LEU A 112 7.30 -14.24 -12.29
CA LEU A 112 7.13 -15.62 -12.74
C LEU A 112 7.89 -15.77 -14.04
N THR A 113 8.95 -16.58 -14.04
CA THR A 113 9.72 -16.89 -15.25
C THR A 113 9.25 -18.21 -15.84
N ILE A 114 8.86 -18.17 -17.10
CA ILE A 114 8.48 -19.33 -17.90
C ILE A 114 9.67 -19.70 -18.78
N PRO A 115 10.33 -20.84 -18.51
CA PRO A 115 11.45 -21.30 -19.33
C PRO A 115 10.99 -21.73 -20.74
N GLU A 116 11.91 -21.68 -21.69
CA GLU A 116 11.69 -22.26 -23.01
C GLU A 116 11.46 -23.78 -22.90
N GLY A 117 10.59 -24.30 -23.74
CA GLY A 117 10.26 -25.73 -23.80
C GLY A 117 9.22 -26.20 -22.79
N TRP A 118 8.69 -25.33 -21.95
CA TRP A 118 7.56 -25.68 -21.09
C TRP A 118 6.28 -25.90 -21.91
N THR A 119 5.54 -26.95 -21.55
CA THR A 119 4.20 -27.17 -22.06
C THR A 119 3.20 -26.21 -21.41
N VAL A 120 2.08 -25.94 -22.09
CA VAL A 120 0.99 -25.13 -21.52
C VAL A 120 0.49 -25.72 -20.18
N GLY A 121 0.44 -27.06 -20.08
CA GLY A 121 0.07 -27.75 -18.83
C GLY A 121 1.00 -27.44 -17.67
N GLN A 122 2.32 -27.36 -17.91
CA GLN A 122 3.30 -26.97 -16.87
C GLN A 122 3.12 -25.52 -16.45
N VAL A 123 2.87 -24.60 -17.38
CA VAL A 123 2.59 -23.19 -17.08
C VAL A 123 1.32 -23.05 -16.24
N VAL A 124 0.23 -23.73 -16.61
CA VAL A 124 -1.03 -23.74 -15.85
C VAL A 124 -0.81 -24.25 -14.43
N THR A 125 -0.10 -25.36 -14.27
CA THR A 125 0.22 -25.92 -12.95
C THR A 125 1.02 -24.95 -12.11
N SER A 126 2.02 -24.28 -12.68
CA SER A 126 2.82 -23.26 -11.99
C SER A 126 1.96 -22.10 -11.51
N LEU A 127 1.05 -21.57 -12.35
CA LEU A 127 0.12 -20.52 -11.99
C LEU A 127 -0.85 -20.95 -10.88
N GLN A 128 -1.28 -22.20 -10.87
CA GLN A 128 -2.18 -22.75 -9.83
C GLN A 128 -1.50 -22.86 -8.47
N GLN A 129 -0.19 -23.12 -8.43
CA GLN A 129 0.59 -23.23 -7.20
C GLN A 129 0.87 -21.88 -6.53
N ILE A 130 0.67 -20.75 -7.24
CA ILE A 130 0.89 -19.43 -6.66
C ILE A 130 -0.32 -19.03 -5.81
N GLU A 131 -0.17 -19.07 -4.48
CA GLU A 131 -1.25 -18.80 -3.52
C GLU A 131 -1.79 -17.36 -3.58
N CYS A 132 -0.92 -16.37 -3.88
CA CYS A 132 -1.33 -14.96 -3.90
C CYS A 132 -2.11 -14.55 -5.14
N LEU A 133 -2.28 -15.43 -6.14
CA LEU A 133 -3.14 -15.21 -7.30
C LEU A 133 -4.58 -15.67 -7.01
N THR A 134 -5.53 -15.03 -7.72
CA THR A 134 -6.97 -15.29 -7.59
C THR A 134 -7.56 -15.86 -8.88
N GLY A 135 -8.79 -16.34 -8.78
CA GLY A 135 -9.55 -16.89 -9.92
C GLY A 135 -9.05 -18.25 -10.38
N GLU A 136 -9.85 -18.87 -11.22
CA GLU A 136 -9.55 -20.18 -11.84
C GLU A 136 -9.20 -19.99 -13.31
N ILE A 137 -8.39 -20.89 -13.85
CA ILE A 137 -8.07 -20.94 -15.28
C ILE A 137 -9.18 -21.74 -15.97
N THR A 138 -10.01 -21.07 -16.75
CA THR A 138 -11.14 -21.66 -17.47
C THR A 138 -10.85 -21.89 -18.95
N LYS A 139 -9.93 -21.10 -19.52
CA LYS A 139 -9.52 -21.22 -20.93
C LYS A 139 -8.05 -21.54 -21.01
N ILE A 140 -7.74 -22.75 -21.44
CA ILE A 140 -6.37 -23.24 -21.67
C ILE A 140 -6.03 -22.97 -23.14
N PRO A 141 -4.98 -22.22 -23.46
CA PRO A 141 -4.54 -21.97 -24.82
C PRO A 141 -3.87 -23.20 -25.44
N SER A 142 -3.69 -23.20 -26.77
CA SER A 142 -3.01 -24.28 -27.49
C SER A 142 -1.52 -24.35 -27.16
N GLU A 143 -0.91 -25.51 -27.33
CA GLU A 143 0.54 -25.66 -27.18
C GLU A 143 1.29 -24.74 -28.13
N GLY A 144 2.41 -24.16 -27.65
CA GLY A 144 3.24 -23.23 -28.38
C GLY A 144 2.67 -21.81 -28.49
N SER A 145 1.52 -21.50 -27.85
CA SER A 145 0.91 -20.16 -27.91
C SER A 145 1.27 -19.24 -26.77
N LEU A 146 2.10 -19.68 -25.83
CA LEU A 146 2.59 -18.88 -24.71
C LEU A 146 4.05 -18.48 -24.94
N LEU A 147 4.35 -17.20 -24.73
CA LEU A 147 5.73 -16.71 -24.87
C LEU A 147 6.53 -17.08 -23.61
N PRO A 148 7.69 -17.79 -23.76
CA PRO A 148 8.62 -18.03 -22.66
C PRO A 148 9.33 -16.72 -22.28
N GLU A 149 8.93 -16.13 -21.16
CA GLU A 149 9.46 -14.86 -20.67
C GLU A 149 9.24 -14.71 -19.16
N THR A 150 9.74 -13.62 -18.55
CA THR A 150 9.47 -13.28 -17.16
C THR A 150 8.29 -12.33 -17.05
N TYR A 151 7.24 -12.77 -16.41
CA TYR A 151 6.00 -12.03 -16.19
C TYR A 151 5.94 -11.45 -14.79
N LEU A 152 5.55 -10.16 -14.70
CA LEU A 152 5.33 -9.50 -13.43
C LEU A 152 3.88 -9.69 -12.98
N TYR A 153 3.70 -9.92 -11.68
CA TYR A 153 2.37 -10.04 -11.09
C TYR A 153 2.37 -9.48 -9.66
N VAL A 154 1.19 -9.16 -9.16
CA VAL A 154 0.97 -8.65 -7.81
C VAL A 154 -0.04 -9.52 -7.06
N TYR A 155 -0.12 -9.33 -5.74
CA TYR A 155 -1.13 -9.99 -4.91
C TYR A 155 -2.55 -9.68 -5.40
N GLY A 156 -3.35 -10.73 -5.62
CA GLY A 156 -4.73 -10.61 -6.08
C GLY A 156 -4.92 -10.61 -7.60
N ASP A 157 -3.84 -10.63 -8.40
CA ASP A 157 -3.95 -10.77 -9.85
C ASP A 157 -4.69 -12.05 -10.23
N ASN A 158 -5.45 -11.99 -11.33
CA ASN A 158 -6.21 -13.13 -11.83
C ASN A 158 -5.32 -14.04 -12.67
N ARG A 159 -5.35 -15.35 -12.35
CA ARG A 159 -4.55 -16.39 -13.08
C ARG A 159 -4.84 -16.42 -14.56
N GLN A 160 -6.11 -16.32 -14.95
CA GLN A 160 -6.51 -16.33 -16.36
C GLN A 160 -5.98 -15.10 -17.10
N GLU A 161 -5.96 -13.92 -16.45
CA GLU A 161 -5.42 -12.71 -17.05
C GLU A 161 -3.91 -12.77 -17.28
N ILE A 162 -3.17 -13.39 -16.35
CA ILE A 162 -1.73 -13.63 -16.53
C ILE A 162 -1.50 -14.56 -17.73
N LEU A 163 -2.26 -15.64 -17.80
CA LEU A 163 -2.19 -16.59 -18.93
C LEU A 163 -2.56 -15.91 -20.27
N ASN A 164 -3.55 -15.04 -20.26
CA ASN A 164 -3.95 -14.28 -21.46
C ASN A 164 -2.84 -13.28 -21.87
N ARG A 165 -2.16 -12.63 -20.93
CA ARG A 165 -0.99 -11.75 -21.22
C ARG A 165 0.14 -12.52 -21.90
N MET A 166 0.40 -13.77 -21.45
CA MET A 166 1.43 -14.62 -22.07
C MET A 166 1.07 -14.97 -23.52
N ALA A 167 -0.21 -15.31 -23.76
CA ALA A 167 -0.70 -15.63 -25.11
C ALA A 167 -0.70 -14.39 -26.03
N GLU A 168 -1.03 -13.22 -25.51
CA GLU A 168 -1.01 -11.98 -26.26
C GLU A 168 0.42 -11.55 -26.60
N ALA A 169 1.36 -11.68 -25.67
CA ALA A 169 2.77 -11.42 -25.90
C ALA A 169 3.34 -12.31 -27.04
N MET A 170 2.94 -13.58 -27.10
CA MET A 170 3.33 -14.49 -28.18
C MET A 170 2.80 -14.04 -29.54
N LYS A 171 1.55 -13.60 -29.63
CA LYS A 171 0.96 -13.08 -30.86
C LYS A 171 1.62 -11.80 -31.39
N GLN A 172 2.17 -10.98 -30.49
CA GLN A 172 2.85 -9.74 -30.86
C GLN A 172 4.27 -9.98 -31.41
N GLN A 173 4.84 -11.17 -31.19
CA GLN A 173 6.16 -11.56 -31.71
C GLN A 173 6.10 -12.31 -33.05
N LEU A 174 4.92 -12.77 -33.46
CA LEU A 174 4.69 -13.47 -34.71
C LEU A 174 4.30 -12.49 -35.82
#